data_1be954fadbfb38e5c0617f4ac6a62008
#
_entry.id   1be954fadbfb38e5c0617f4ac6a62008
#
_cell.length_a   1.000
_cell.length_b   1.000
_cell.length_c   1.000
_cell.angle_alpha   90.00
_cell.angle_beta   90.00
_cell.angle_gamma   90.00
#
_symmetry.space_group_name_H-M   'P 1'
#
loop_
_entity.id
_entity.type
_entity.pdbx_description
1 polymer ?
#
loop_
_entity_poly.entity_id
_entity_poly.type
_entity_poly.pdbx_seq_one_letter_code
_entity_poly.pdbx_strand_id
1 'polypeptide(L)'
;NFSCPQMTQEGMGSDVGQSPELVRRFTAATRRGTHLPILAKMTPNIGQMTPVALAAHEGGATGIAAINTIKCITRIDEKALTARPVVCGLSSVSGYSGKAVRPIALRFIHELASDPSAGKMPISGIGGIETWRDALDFLLLGCTNLQICTAVMQYGFRIIDDLCEGLRLFMQEN
;
A
#
# COMPACT_ATOMS: atom_id res chain seq x y z
N ASN A 1 -8.33 -0.77 -6.16
CA ASN A 1 -7.63 0.21 -5.34
C ASN A 1 -8.63 0.94 -4.44
N PHE A 2 -8.52 0.71 -3.13
CA PHE A 2 -9.40 1.27 -2.09
C PHE A 2 -8.73 2.39 -1.28
N SER A 3 -7.70 3.03 -1.82
CA SER A 3 -6.77 3.71 -0.95
C SER A 3 -6.26 5.06 -1.45
N CYS A 4 -6.76 5.57 -2.59
CA CYS A 4 -6.33 6.87 -3.08
C CYS A 4 -6.65 7.98 -2.05
N PRO A 5 -5.64 8.72 -1.54
CA PRO A 5 -5.89 9.79 -0.57
C PRO A 5 -6.38 11.09 -1.22
N GLN A 6 -6.17 11.24 -2.53
CA GLN A 6 -6.39 12.48 -3.27
C GLN A 6 -7.73 12.49 -4.01
N MET A 7 -8.82 12.20 -3.31
CA MET A 7 -10.15 12.25 -3.91
C MET A 7 -10.81 13.61 -3.65
N THR A 8 -11.47 14.12 -4.66
CA THR A 8 -12.16 15.41 -4.60
C THR A 8 -13.59 15.31 -4.08
N GLN A 9 -14.08 14.09 -3.86
CA GLN A 9 -15.42 13.81 -3.33
C GLN A 9 -15.31 12.90 -2.10
N GLU A 10 -16.15 13.15 -1.10
CA GLU A 10 -16.31 12.29 0.05
C GLU A 10 -16.82 10.90 -0.34
N GLY A 11 -16.49 9.88 0.44
CA GLY A 11 -16.93 8.50 0.21
C GLY A 11 -16.23 7.79 -0.94
N MET A 12 -15.09 8.29 -1.41
CA MET A 12 -14.26 7.68 -2.45
C MET A 12 -12.83 7.39 -1.96
N GLY A 13 -12.10 6.58 -2.72
CA GLY A 13 -10.69 6.29 -2.45
C GLY A 13 -10.45 5.71 -1.06
N SER A 14 -9.67 6.41 -0.22
CA SER A 14 -9.32 5.94 1.11
C SER A 14 -10.50 5.84 2.08
N ASP A 15 -11.60 6.53 1.83
CA ASP A 15 -12.80 6.45 2.67
C ASP A 15 -13.51 5.11 2.44
N VAL A 16 -13.57 4.64 1.19
CA VAL A 16 -14.02 3.27 0.86
C VAL A 16 -13.16 2.24 1.57
N GLY A 17 -11.82 2.42 1.54
CA GLY A 17 -10.87 1.48 2.15
C GLY A 17 -10.93 1.38 3.67
N GLN A 18 -11.64 2.29 4.34
CA GLN A 18 -11.86 2.26 5.79
C GLN A 18 -13.16 1.52 6.19
N SER A 19 -14.03 1.20 5.22
CA SER A 19 -15.29 0.50 5.46
C SER A 19 -15.22 -0.95 4.99
N PRO A 20 -15.25 -1.94 5.89
CA PRO A 20 -15.30 -3.36 5.51
C PRO A 20 -16.44 -3.69 4.56
N GLU A 21 -17.63 -3.12 4.79
CA GLU A 21 -18.79 -3.33 3.94
C GLU A 21 -18.55 -2.86 2.50
N LEU A 22 -18.04 -1.63 2.31
CA LEU A 22 -17.77 -1.08 1.00
C LEU A 22 -16.65 -1.85 0.30
N VAL A 23 -15.58 -2.21 1.02
CA VAL A 23 -14.48 -3.02 0.49
C VAL A 23 -15.00 -4.37 -0.02
N ARG A 24 -15.79 -5.10 0.78
CA ARG A 24 -16.40 -6.37 0.37
C ARG A 24 -17.29 -6.21 -0.86
N ARG A 25 -18.17 -5.22 -0.86
CA ARG A 25 -19.11 -4.95 -1.96
C ARG A 25 -18.40 -4.63 -3.27
N PHE A 26 -17.40 -3.76 -3.24
CA PHE A 26 -16.65 -3.39 -4.45
C PHE A 26 -15.74 -4.51 -4.94
N THR A 27 -15.14 -5.28 -4.02
CA THR A 27 -14.35 -6.46 -4.40
C THR A 27 -15.25 -7.51 -5.07
N ALA A 28 -16.44 -7.77 -4.52
CA ALA A 28 -17.41 -8.69 -5.13
C ALA A 28 -17.89 -8.20 -6.51
N ALA A 29 -18.07 -6.89 -6.69
CA ALA A 29 -18.39 -6.32 -7.99
C ALA A 29 -17.25 -6.54 -9.00
N THR A 30 -16.00 -6.33 -8.57
CA THR A 30 -14.81 -6.60 -9.40
C THR A 30 -14.71 -8.08 -9.76
N ARG A 31 -14.93 -8.99 -8.80
CA ARG A 31 -14.90 -10.43 -9.02
C ARG A 31 -15.90 -10.90 -10.09
N ARG A 32 -17.06 -10.29 -10.16
CA ARG A 32 -18.04 -10.62 -11.24
C ARG A 32 -17.54 -10.27 -12.64
N GLY A 33 -16.61 -9.32 -12.76
CA GLY A 33 -16.06 -8.88 -14.04
C GLY A 33 -14.80 -9.62 -14.51
N THR A 34 -14.21 -10.48 -13.67
CA THR A 34 -12.95 -11.15 -14.02
C THR A 34 -12.77 -12.48 -13.28
N HIS A 35 -12.08 -13.43 -13.93
CA HIS A 35 -11.58 -14.66 -13.29
C HIS A 35 -10.10 -14.57 -12.89
N LEU A 36 -9.41 -13.47 -13.21
CA LEU A 36 -8.00 -13.25 -12.86
C LEU A 36 -7.83 -13.07 -11.35
N PRO A 37 -6.62 -13.31 -10.82
CA PRO A 37 -6.29 -12.95 -9.44
C PRO A 37 -6.56 -11.46 -9.17
N ILE A 38 -7.12 -11.18 -7.98
CA ILE A 38 -7.43 -9.81 -7.54
C ILE A 38 -6.59 -9.50 -6.30
N LEU A 39 -5.73 -8.49 -6.40
CA LEU A 39 -5.05 -7.90 -5.25
C LEU A 39 -5.84 -6.66 -4.79
N ALA A 40 -6.38 -6.71 -3.59
CA ALA A 40 -7.02 -5.56 -2.98
C ALA A 40 -5.97 -4.64 -2.37
N LYS A 41 -5.85 -3.41 -2.90
CA LYS A 41 -4.83 -2.46 -2.42
C LYS A 41 -5.39 -1.56 -1.33
N MET A 42 -4.77 -1.67 -0.13
CA MET A 42 -5.28 -1.13 1.12
C MET A 42 -4.70 0.24 1.47
N THR A 43 -5.52 1.03 2.18
CA THR A 43 -5.11 2.32 2.74
C THR A 43 -4.43 2.14 4.10
N PRO A 44 -3.32 2.86 4.36
CA PRO A 44 -2.74 2.95 5.70
C PRO A 44 -3.44 4.00 6.60
N ASN A 45 -4.42 4.73 6.06
CA ASN A 45 -5.15 5.77 6.78
C ASN A 45 -6.27 5.16 7.64
N ILE A 46 -5.91 4.14 8.42
CA ILE A 46 -6.80 3.34 9.26
C ILE A 46 -6.04 2.84 10.48
N GLY A 47 -6.74 2.57 11.56
CA GLY A 47 -6.13 2.05 12.79
C GLY A 47 -5.69 0.59 12.69
N GLN A 48 -6.54 -0.25 12.12
CA GLN A 48 -6.33 -1.69 11.90
C GLN A 48 -6.71 -2.07 10.48
N MET A 49 -5.84 -2.83 9.80
CA MET A 49 -6.06 -3.23 8.40
C MET A 49 -6.74 -4.59 8.27
N THR A 50 -6.59 -5.47 9.25
CA THR A 50 -7.14 -6.83 9.21
C THR A 50 -8.64 -6.88 8.90
N PRO A 51 -9.54 -6.09 9.51
CA PRO A 51 -10.96 -6.18 9.21
C PRO A 51 -11.30 -5.88 7.75
N VAL A 52 -10.66 -4.88 7.15
CA VAL A 52 -10.90 -4.53 5.74
C VAL A 52 -10.22 -5.52 4.78
N ALA A 53 -9.11 -6.14 5.17
CA ALA A 53 -8.46 -7.19 4.40
C ALA A 53 -9.32 -8.46 4.35
N LEU A 54 -9.90 -8.87 5.47
CA LEU A 54 -10.84 -10.00 5.54
C LEU A 54 -12.10 -9.73 4.70
N ALA A 55 -12.64 -8.52 4.78
CA ALA A 55 -13.78 -8.11 3.95
C ALA A 55 -13.47 -8.14 2.44
N ALA A 56 -12.23 -7.78 2.05
CA ALA A 56 -11.79 -7.94 0.66
C ALA A 56 -11.73 -9.42 0.25
N HIS A 57 -11.23 -10.29 1.12
CA HIS A 57 -11.19 -11.73 0.88
C HIS A 57 -12.60 -12.30 0.71
N GLU A 58 -13.53 -11.98 1.60
CA GLU A 58 -14.96 -12.35 1.50
C GLU A 58 -15.58 -11.88 0.19
N GLY A 59 -15.17 -10.71 -0.32
CA GLY A 59 -15.57 -10.19 -1.62
C GLY A 59 -14.91 -10.88 -2.82
N GLY A 60 -13.96 -11.81 -2.60
CA GLY A 60 -13.29 -12.59 -3.64
C GLY A 60 -11.91 -12.07 -4.05
N ALA A 61 -11.26 -11.22 -3.24
CA ALA A 61 -9.84 -10.94 -3.41
C ALA A 61 -9.01 -12.19 -3.14
N THR A 62 -7.97 -12.40 -3.95
CA THR A 62 -7.04 -13.52 -3.83
C THR A 62 -5.78 -13.16 -3.05
N GLY A 63 -5.57 -11.89 -2.78
CA GLY A 63 -4.46 -11.39 -1.99
C GLY A 63 -4.62 -9.91 -1.66
N ILE A 64 -3.73 -9.42 -0.82
CA ILE A 64 -3.71 -8.04 -0.33
C ILE A 64 -2.44 -7.35 -0.82
N ALA A 65 -2.57 -6.09 -1.25
CA ALA A 65 -1.43 -5.21 -1.51
C ALA A 65 -1.43 -4.08 -0.45
N ALA A 66 -0.38 -3.96 0.32
CA ALA A 66 -0.26 -2.98 1.40
C ALA A 66 1.19 -2.44 1.48
N ILE A 67 1.31 -1.16 1.63
CA ILE A 67 0.33 -0.09 1.85
C ILE A 67 0.29 0.89 0.67
N ASN A 68 -0.79 1.68 0.56
CA ASN A 68 -0.81 2.89 -0.24
C ASN A 68 -0.17 4.06 0.57
N THR A 69 -0.21 5.26 0.02
CA THR A 69 0.35 6.47 0.63
C THR A 69 -0.46 6.95 1.82
N ILE A 70 0.21 7.64 2.73
CA ILE A 70 -0.38 8.21 3.94
C ILE A 70 -0.89 9.62 3.63
N LYS A 71 -2.09 9.96 4.07
CA LYS A 71 -2.66 11.31 3.93
C LYS A 71 -1.73 12.35 4.59
N CYS A 72 -1.37 13.37 3.86
CA CYS A 72 -0.53 14.47 4.34
C CYS A 72 -0.84 15.78 3.64
N ILE A 73 -0.33 16.87 4.19
CA ILE A 73 -0.19 18.18 3.52
C ILE A 73 1.30 18.34 3.21
N THR A 74 1.64 18.56 1.94
CA THR A 74 3.03 18.64 1.49
C THR A 74 3.73 19.89 2.05
N ARG A 75 3.05 21.05 1.99
CA ARG A 75 3.52 22.32 2.52
C ARG A 75 2.39 23.35 2.55
N ILE A 76 2.61 24.44 3.27
CA ILE A 76 1.81 25.66 3.16
C ILE A 76 2.53 26.61 2.21
N ASP A 77 1.82 27.17 1.24
CA ASP A 77 2.29 28.27 0.40
C ASP A 77 2.13 29.56 1.21
N GLU A 78 3.24 30.17 1.59
CA GLU A 78 3.25 31.35 2.46
C GLU A 78 2.68 32.61 1.79
N LYS A 79 2.75 32.69 0.44
CA LYS A 79 2.22 33.83 -0.30
C LYS A 79 0.71 33.72 -0.53
N ALA A 80 0.26 32.52 -0.87
CA ALA A 80 -1.15 32.26 -1.11
C ALA A 80 -1.93 31.89 0.16
N LEU A 81 -1.24 31.65 1.28
CA LEU A 81 -1.78 31.17 2.57
C LEU A 81 -2.68 29.94 2.40
N THR A 82 -2.26 29.02 1.51
CA THR A 82 -3.02 27.80 1.18
C THR A 82 -2.17 26.56 1.29
N ALA A 83 -2.80 25.43 1.60
CA ALA A 83 -2.13 24.13 1.57
C ALA A 83 -1.79 23.70 0.14
N ARG A 84 -0.71 22.95 -0.05
CA ARG A 84 -0.29 22.35 -1.31
C ARG A 84 -0.36 20.84 -1.25
N PRO A 85 -0.67 20.17 -2.37
CA PRO A 85 -0.96 20.69 -3.71
C PRO A 85 -2.35 21.34 -3.82
N VAL A 86 -2.55 22.09 -4.90
CA VAL A 86 -3.86 22.59 -5.30
C VAL A 86 -4.30 21.81 -6.53
N VAL A 87 -5.42 21.11 -6.43
CA VAL A 87 -5.98 20.31 -7.53
C VAL A 87 -7.33 20.92 -7.92
N CYS A 88 -7.53 21.19 -9.20
CA CYS A 88 -8.75 21.81 -9.74
C CYS A 88 -9.15 23.11 -9.01
N GLY A 89 -8.18 23.94 -8.64
CA GLY A 89 -8.41 25.19 -7.89
C GLY A 89 -8.64 25.02 -6.39
N LEU A 90 -8.65 23.80 -5.88
CA LEU A 90 -8.84 23.48 -4.46
C LEU A 90 -7.55 22.93 -3.86
N SER A 91 -7.28 23.26 -2.60
CA SER A 91 -6.23 22.56 -1.84
C SER A 91 -6.67 21.14 -1.55
N SER A 92 -5.77 20.19 -1.73
CA SER A 92 -6.05 18.78 -1.48
C SER A 92 -5.02 18.15 -0.57
N VAL A 93 -5.43 17.08 0.12
CA VAL A 93 -4.53 16.19 0.85
C VAL A 93 -3.68 15.44 -0.17
N SER A 94 -2.36 15.37 0.06
CA SER A 94 -1.40 14.57 -0.70
C SER A 94 -1.21 13.17 -0.11
N GLY A 95 -0.53 12.32 -0.88
CA GLY A 95 -0.05 11.02 -0.42
C GLY A 95 1.44 11.06 -0.08
N TYR A 96 1.79 10.81 1.17
CA TYR A 96 3.17 10.68 1.62
C TYR A 96 3.70 9.28 1.34
N SER A 97 4.88 9.17 0.70
CA SER A 97 5.51 7.92 0.29
C SER A 97 7.05 7.99 0.45
N GLY A 98 7.76 6.94 0.05
CA GLY A 98 9.21 6.84 0.13
C GLY A 98 9.68 6.26 1.46
N LYS A 99 10.99 6.37 1.73
CA LYS A 99 11.69 5.68 2.84
C LYS A 99 11.03 5.87 4.21
N ALA A 100 10.53 7.06 4.49
CA ALA A 100 9.97 7.41 5.79
C ALA A 100 8.69 6.63 6.15
N VAL A 101 7.96 6.08 5.16
CA VAL A 101 6.74 5.30 5.44
C VAL A 101 7.04 3.82 5.72
N ARG A 102 8.28 3.34 5.53
CA ARG A 102 8.65 1.94 5.70
C ARG A 102 8.25 1.36 7.07
N PRO A 103 8.56 1.98 8.22
CA PRO A 103 8.17 1.43 9.52
C PRO A 103 6.66 1.25 9.67
N ILE A 104 5.88 2.14 9.07
CA ILE A 104 4.43 2.07 9.08
C ILE A 104 3.94 0.93 8.17
N ALA A 105 4.56 0.76 7.00
CA ALA A 105 4.26 -0.35 6.11
C ALA A 105 4.55 -1.70 6.79
N LEU A 106 5.73 -1.88 7.40
CA LEU A 106 6.11 -3.09 8.12
C LEU A 106 5.13 -3.41 9.25
N ARG A 107 4.65 -2.40 9.99
CA ARG A 107 3.62 -2.59 11.03
C ARG A 107 2.35 -3.22 10.47
N PHE A 108 1.83 -2.71 9.33
CA PHE A 108 0.62 -3.26 8.72
C PHE A 108 0.85 -4.65 8.11
N ILE A 109 2.02 -4.91 7.51
CA ILE A 109 2.38 -6.25 7.03
C ILE A 109 2.42 -7.23 8.19
N HIS A 110 3.07 -6.86 9.30
CA HIS A 110 3.10 -7.69 10.51
C HIS A 110 1.70 -7.98 11.07
N GLU A 111 0.83 -6.97 11.13
CA GLU A 111 -0.57 -7.12 11.55
C GLU A 111 -1.30 -8.16 10.70
N LEU A 112 -1.22 -8.03 9.37
CA LEU A 112 -1.87 -8.96 8.43
C LEU A 112 -1.29 -10.37 8.51
N ALA A 113 0.04 -10.50 8.52
CA ALA A 113 0.72 -11.80 8.54
C ALA A 113 0.51 -12.57 9.85
N SER A 114 0.36 -11.85 10.97
CA SER A 114 0.14 -12.45 12.30
C SER A 114 -1.30 -12.89 12.54
N ASP A 115 -2.26 -12.42 11.74
CA ASP A 115 -3.66 -12.84 11.88
C ASP A 115 -3.88 -14.23 11.25
N PRO A 116 -4.50 -15.18 11.97
CA PRO A 116 -4.66 -16.57 11.50
C PRO A 116 -5.49 -16.71 10.20
N SER A 117 -6.34 -15.75 9.92
CA SER A 117 -7.19 -15.75 8.72
C SER A 117 -6.58 -14.90 7.60
N ALA A 118 -6.18 -13.67 7.90
CA ALA A 118 -5.59 -12.76 6.93
C ALA A 118 -4.18 -13.23 6.48
N GLY A 119 -3.38 -13.80 7.36
CA GLY A 119 -2.04 -14.31 7.05
C GLY A 119 -2.00 -15.51 6.10
N LYS A 120 -3.14 -16.10 5.77
CA LYS A 120 -3.25 -17.14 4.72
C LYS A 120 -3.32 -16.56 3.32
N MET A 121 -3.61 -15.26 3.18
CA MET A 121 -3.64 -14.60 1.87
C MET A 121 -2.24 -14.19 1.45
N PRO A 122 -1.90 -14.30 0.15
CA PRO A 122 -0.69 -13.67 -0.37
C PRO A 122 -0.68 -12.15 -0.09
N ILE A 123 0.43 -11.67 0.46
CA ILE A 123 0.62 -10.25 0.75
C ILE A 123 1.68 -9.69 -0.20
N SER A 124 1.31 -8.65 -0.94
CA SER A 124 2.21 -7.85 -1.76
C SER A 124 2.64 -6.61 -0.97
N GLY A 125 3.90 -6.58 -0.52
CA GLY A 125 4.43 -5.53 0.33
C GLY A 125 4.80 -4.28 -0.45
N ILE A 126 4.38 -3.10 0.06
CA ILE A 126 4.63 -1.81 -0.57
C ILE A 126 4.93 -0.77 0.51
N GLY A 127 5.99 0.01 0.35
CA GLY A 127 6.24 1.19 1.18
C GLY A 127 7.69 1.38 1.58
N GLY A 128 8.39 2.27 0.91
CA GLY A 128 9.73 2.73 1.31
C GLY A 128 10.86 1.73 1.12
N ILE A 129 10.72 0.81 0.17
CA ILE A 129 11.76 -0.14 -0.21
C ILE A 129 12.75 0.57 -1.13
N GLU A 130 14.00 0.73 -0.68
CA GLU A 130 15.09 1.38 -1.42
C GLU A 130 16.34 0.50 -1.50
N THR A 131 16.50 -0.44 -0.57
CA THR A 131 17.64 -1.35 -0.51
C THR A 131 17.17 -2.80 -0.41
N TRP A 132 18.06 -3.76 -0.72
CA TRP A 132 17.75 -5.17 -0.55
C TRP A 132 17.44 -5.55 0.91
N ARG A 133 18.02 -4.84 1.90
CA ARG A 133 17.69 -5.03 3.31
C ARG A 133 16.26 -4.60 3.63
N ASP A 134 15.82 -3.49 3.02
CA ASP A 134 14.41 -3.07 3.15
C ASP A 134 13.48 -4.12 2.54
N ALA A 135 13.83 -4.67 1.38
CA ALA A 135 13.07 -5.74 0.74
C ALA A 135 13.01 -7.01 1.61
N LEU A 136 14.15 -7.38 2.22
CA LEU A 136 14.25 -8.52 3.11
C LEU A 136 13.33 -8.39 4.32
N ASP A 137 13.22 -7.20 4.94
CA ASP A 137 12.31 -6.95 6.06
C ASP A 137 10.85 -7.38 5.71
N PHE A 138 10.37 -7.00 4.54
CA PHE A 138 9.02 -7.37 4.08
C PHE A 138 8.88 -8.88 3.82
N LEU A 139 9.90 -9.50 3.20
CA LEU A 139 9.89 -10.95 2.93
C LEU A 139 9.90 -11.75 4.23
N LEU A 140 10.71 -11.37 5.21
CA LEU A 140 10.77 -12.00 6.52
C LEU A 140 9.46 -11.86 7.30
N LEU A 141 8.68 -10.81 7.08
CA LEU A 141 7.34 -10.64 7.63
C LEU A 141 6.27 -11.46 6.89
N GLY A 142 6.61 -12.15 5.78
CA GLY A 142 5.69 -13.03 5.07
C GLY A 142 5.10 -12.47 3.77
N CYS A 143 5.63 -11.38 3.23
CA CYS A 143 5.26 -10.92 1.90
C CYS A 143 5.69 -11.93 0.83
N THR A 144 4.80 -12.22 -0.11
CA THR A 144 5.07 -13.13 -1.24
C THR A 144 5.70 -12.42 -2.44
N ASN A 145 5.49 -11.13 -2.56
CA ASN A 145 6.13 -10.26 -3.54
C ASN A 145 6.15 -8.81 -3.04
N LEU A 146 6.91 -7.97 -3.74
CA LEU A 146 7.13 -6.58 -3.36
C LEU A 146 6.78 -5.64 -4.51
N GLN A 147 6.36 -4.42 -4.18
CA GLN A 147 6.11 -3.36 -5.15
C GLN A 147 6.93 -2.12 -4.77
N ILE A 148 7.59 -1.52 -5.77
CA ILE A 148 8.47 -0.38 -5.59
C ILE A 148 8.00 0.75 -6.50
N CYS A 149 7.83 1.93 -5.95
CA CYS A 149 7.42 3.11 -6.71
C CYS A 149 8.40 4.28 -6.53
N THR A 150 8.46 4.89 -5.35
CA THR A 150 9.24 6.11 -5.11
C THR A 150 10.72 5.91 -5.42
N ALA A 151 11.31 4.78 -5.05
CA ALA A 151 12.71 4.50 -5.32
C ALA A 151 12.99 4.36 -6.84
N VAL A 152 12.05 3.81 -7.62
CA VAL A 152 12.17 3.80 -9.09
C VAL A 152 12.17 5.22 -9.66
N MET A 153 11.38 6.13 -9.08
CA MET A 153 11.39 7.54 -9.51
C MET A 153 12.71 8.26 -9.22
N GLN A 154 13.42 7.82 -8.17
CA GLN A 154 14.71 8.41 -7.76
C GLN A 154 15.90 7.77 -8.46
N TYR A 155 15.90 6.45 -8.61
CA TYR A 155 17.08 5.66 -9.05
C TYR A 155 16.88 4.97 -10.39
N GLY A 156 15.69 5.07 -11.00
CA GLY A 156 15.36 4.34 -12.23
C GLY A 156 15.09 2.86 -11.98
N PHE A 157 14.83 2.12 -13.05
CA PHE A 157 14.50 0.69 -12.98
C PHE A 157 15.68 -0.20 -12.54
N ARG A 158 16.92 0.29 -12.65
CA ARG A 158 18.11 -0.43 -12.20
C ARG A 158 18.05 -0.84 -10.73
N ILE A 159 17.29 -0.12 -9.91
CA ILE A 159 17.12 -0.49 -8.50
C ILE A 159 16.60 -1.92 -8.34
N ILE A 160 15.83 -2.45 -9.30
CA ILE A 160 15.30 -3.81 -9.23
C ILE A 160 16.45 -4.84 -9.30
N ASP A 161 17.42 -4.60 -10.17
CA ASP A 161 18.61 -5.47 -10.31
C ASP A 161 19.43 -5.43 -9.00
N ASP A 162 19.64 -4.23 -8.44
CA ASP A 162 20.39 -4.05 -7.19
C ASP A 162 19.71 -4.76 -6.00
N LEU A 163 18.37 -4.69 -5.92
CA LEU A 163 17.59 -5.40 -4.89
C LEU A 163 17.68 -6.93 -5.05
N CYS A 164 17.51 -7.42 -6.27
CA CYS A 164 17.59 -8.85 -6.58
C CYS A 164 18.97 -9.41 -6.29
N GLU A 165 20.04 -8.71 -6.70
CA GLU A 165 21.41 -9.12 -6.44
C GLU A 165 21.75 -9.16 -4.95
N GLY A 166 21.34 -8.14 -4.19
CA GLY A 166 21.56 -8.11 -2.75
C GLY A 166 20.83 -9.24 -2.01
N LEU A 167 19.58 -9.54 -2.39
CA LEU A 167 18.84 -10.68 -1.85
C LEU A 167 19.47 -12.02 -2.24
N ARG A 168 19.95 -12.15 -3.48
CA ARG A 168 20.64 -13.35 -3.95
C ARG A 168 21.92 -13.63 -3.14
N LEU A 169 22.74 -12.61 -2.91
CA LEU A 169 23.94 -12.73 -2.08
C LEU A 169 23.59 -13.12 -0.64
N PHE A 170 22.61 -12.47 -0.04
CA PHE A 170 22.14 -12.81 1.30
C PHE A 170 21.71 -14.28 1.42
N MET A 171 20.97 -14.81 0.43
CA MET A 171 20.52 -16.21 0.43
C MET A 171 21.65 -17.22 0.20
N GLN A 172 22.81 -16.81 -0.35
CA GLN A 172 23.97 -17.66 -0.50
C GLN A 172 24.83 -17.74 0.76
N GLU A 173 24.74 -16.73 1.63
CA GLU A 173 25.53 -16.63 2.85
C GLU A 173 24.80 -17.23 4.07
N ASN A 174 23.49 -17.49 3.96
CA ASN A 174 22.62 -17.98 5.05
C ASN A 174 21.78 -19.19 4.61
#